data_21c1da6838aa1a0c534e407458b1cc70
#
_entry.id   21c1da6838aa1a0c534e407458b1cc70
#
_cell.length_a   1.000
_cell.length_b   1.000
_cell.length_c   1.000
_cell.angle_alpha   90.00
_cell.angle_beta   90.00
_cell.angle_gamma   90.00
#
_symmetry.space_group_name_H-M   'P 1'
#
loop_
_entity.id
_entity.type
_entity.pdbx_description
1 polymer ?
#
loop_
_entity_poly.entity_id
_entity_poly.type
_entity_poly.pdbx_seq_one_letter_code
_entity_poly.pdbx_strand_id
1 'polypeptide(L)'
;MVIPNVLTNIHQLYTYRKFILPLKLTFYFALGGGLGAFLGTIFLAHLSLDILSVGVGCIVLVYIIFKLSAPSWHLVYQKSKNLFFPFGLLGGILQGASGISAPISITFLNSMKLTRETFISTISVYFMMMSFFQAPGLIYYKFLGYDIIFISLICTCVLLLSMPIGARIVKSMSV
;
A
#
# COMPACT_ATOMS: atom_id res chain seq x y z
N MET A 1 10.42 5.87 -4.08
CA MET A 1 9.41 5.36 -3.09
C MET A 1 9.63 3.88 -2.71
N VAL A 2 10.15 3.00 -3.60
CA VAL A 2 10.26 1.55 -3.32
C VAL A 2 11.20 1.26 -2.12
N ILE A 3 12.38 1.89 -2.08
CA ILE A 3 13.37 1.64 -1.00
C ILE A 3 12.83 2.02 0.38
N PRO A 4 12.31 3.26 0.60
CA PRO A 4 11.68 3.61 1.87
C PRO A 4 10.55 2.66 2.24
N ASN A 5 9.72 2.30 1.27
CA ASN A 5 8.57 1.42 1.49
C ASN A 5 9.00 0.04 1.98
N VAL A 6 9.99 -0.58 1.35
CA VAL A 6 10.51 -1.90 1.79
C VAL A 6 11.07 -1.83 3.20
N LEU A 7 11.96 -0.89 3.49
CA LEU A 7 12.66 -0.83 4.78
C LEU A 7 11.72 -0.50 5.94
N THR A 8 10.78 0.44 5.75
CA THR A 8 9.80 0.77 6.78
C THR A 8 8.83 -0.38 7.04
N ASN A 9 8.40 -1.08 5.99
CA ASN A 9 7.47 -2.21 6.14
C ASN A 9 8.15 -3.46 6.73
N ILE A 10 9.44 -3.71 6.46
CA ILE A 10 10.22 -4.75 7.16
C ILE A 10 10.23 -4.47 8.67
N HIS A 11 10.51 -3.23 9.07
CA HIS A 11 10.52 -2.85 10.49
C HIS A 11 9.14 -3.03 11.14
N GLN A 12 8.08 -2.59 10.47
CA GLN A 12 6.70 -2.74 10.96
C GLN A 12 6.30 -4.21 11.05
N LEU A 13 6.59 -5.01 10.03
CA LEU A 13 6.29 -6.43 10.02
C LEU A 13 7.03 -7.17 11.14
N TYR A 14 8.31 -6.87 11.36
CA TYR A 14 9.07 -7.46 12.46
C TYR A 14 8.43 -7.14 13.82
N THR A 15 7.99 -5.90 14.02
CA THR A 15 7.37 -5.43 15.26
C THR A 15 6.01 -6.10 15.50
N TYR A 16 5.18 -6.24 14.46
CA TYR A 16 3.78 -6.70 14.58
C TYR A 16 3.54 -8.10 14.00
N ARG A 17 4.57 -8.90 13.76
CA ARG A 17 4.51 -10.23 13.10
C ARG A 17 3.54 -11.23 13.74
N LYS A 18 3.24 -11.07 15.03
CA LYS A 18 2.33 -11.95 15.78
C LYS A 18 0.84 -11.70 15.48
N PHE A 19 0.53 -10.57 14.85
CA PHE A 19 -0.84 -10.09 14.64
C PHE A 19 -1.27 -10.15 13.16
N ILE A 20 -0.64 -10.99 12.35
CA ILE A 20 -0.98 -11.10 10.93
C ILE A 20 -2.32 -11.83 10.77
N LEU A 21 -3.18 -11.36 9.82
CA LEU A 21 -4.35 -12.11 9.38
C LEU A 21 -3.95 -13.52 8.90
N PRO A 22 -4.89 -14.48 8.79
CA PRO A 22 -4.58 -15.80 8.28
C PRO A 22 -3.72 -15.72 7.03
N LEU A 23 -2.57 -16.40 7.05
CA LEU A 23 -1.53 -16.32 6.02
C LEU A 23 -2.08 -16.45 4.59
N LYS A 24 -3.07 -17.31 4.39
CA LYS A 24 -3.71 -17.51 3.08
C LYS A 24 -4.34 -16.21 2.54
N LEU A 25 -5.07 -15.47 3.38
CA LEU A 25 -5.75 -14.23 2.97
C LEU A 25 -4.76 -13.10 2.77
N THR A 26 -3.81 -12.95 3.70
CA THR A 26 -2.70 -11.98 3.57
C THR A 26 -1.92 -12.22 2.28
N PHE A 27 -1.64 -13.49 1.95
CA PHE A 27 -0.93 -13.86 0.74
C PHE A 27 -1.72 -13.51 -0.53
N TYR A 28 -3.04 -13.82 -0.60
CA TYR A 28 -3.85 -13.44 -1.75
C TYR A 28 -3.94 -11.92 -1.93
N PHE A 29 -4.07 -11.17 -0.84
CA PHE A 29 -4.08 -9.72 -0.89
C PHE A 29 -2.74 -9.16 -1.38
N ALA A 30 -1.64 -9.65 -0.82
CA ALA A 30 -0.29 -9.25 -1.17
C ALA A 30 0.09 -9.64 -2.60
N LEU A 31 -0.28 -10.85 -3.03
CA LEU A 31 -0.05 -11.32 -4.40
C LEU A 31 -0.83 -10.48 -5.41
N GLY A 32 -2.11 -10.21 -5.13
CA GLY A 32 -2.90 -9.28 -5.94
C GLY A 32 -2.22 -7.92 -6.03
N GLY A 33 -1.77 -7.36 -4.89
CA GLY A 33 -1.02 -6.10 -4.84
C GLY A 33 0.25 -6.12 -5.66
N GLY A 34 1.05 -7.17 -5.55
CA GLY A 34 2.29 -7.33 -6.31
C GLY A 34 2.04 -7.36 -7.83
N LEU A 35 1.13 -8.23 -8.28
CA LEU A 35 0.75 -8.32 -9.70
C LEU A 35 0.16 -7.00 -10.20
N GLY A 36 -0.69 -6.37 -9.40
CA GLY A 36 -1.24 -5.06 -9.71
C GLY A 36 -0.17 -3.99 -9.85
N ALA A 37 0.78 -3.93 -8.93
CA ALA A 37 1.88 -2.96 -8.96
C ALA A 37 2.78 -3.14 -10.18
N PHE A 38 3.03 -4.39 -10.59
CA PHE A 38 3.74 -4.68 -11.83
C PHE A 38 2.97 -4.17 -13.06
N LEU A 39 1.67 -4.47 -13.18
CA LEU A 39 0.82 -3.98 -14.26
C LEU A 39 0.73 -2.44 -14.24
N GLY A 40 0.57 -1.82 -13.08
CA GLY A 40 0.55 -0.37 -12.93
C GLY A 40 1.86 0.29 -13.36
N THR A 41 3.00 -0.36 -13.13
CA THR A 41 4.30 0.13 -13.61
C THR A 41 4.41 0.07 -15.14
N ILE A 42 3.81 -0.93 -15.78
CA ILE A 42 3.69 -0.98 -17.25
C ILE A 42 2.85 0.20 -17.74
N PHE A 43 1.72 0.50 -17.10
CA PHE A 43 0.90 1.67 -17.45
C PHE A 43 1.69 2.97 -17.29
N LEU A 44 2.47 3.11 -16.19
CA LEU A 44 3.35 4.26 -15.98
C LEU A 44 4.37 4.43 -17.13
N ALA A 45 4.87 3.33 -17.67
CA ALA A 45 5.87 3.37 -18.73
C ALA A 45 5.31 3.70 -20.13
N HIS A 46 4.03 3.39 -20.39
CA HIS A 46 3.43 3.48 -21.72
C HIS A 46 2.36 4.55 -21.87
N LEU A 47 1.76 5.02 -20.77
CA LEU A 47 0.74 6.07 -20.81
C LEU A 47 1.36 7.44 -20.54
N SER A 48 0.77 8.49 -21.13
CA SER A 48 1.17 9.86 -20.82
C SER A 48 0.84 10.23 -19.36
N LEU A 49 1.64 11.11 -18.77
CA LEU A 49 1.44 11.58 -17.40
C LEU A 49 0.05 12.24 -17.21
N ASP A 50 -0.47 12.88 -18.25
CA ASP A 50 -1.79 13.50 -18.23
C ASP A 50 -2.90 12.46 -18.09
N ILE A 51 -2.85 11.37 -18.87
CA ILE A 51 -3.83 10.26 -18.77
C ILE A 51 -3.76 9.61 -17.38
N LEU A 52 -2.55 9.37 -16.89
CA LEU A 52 -2.36 8.80 -15.55
C LEU A 52 -2.90 9.72 -14.45
N SER A 53 -2.61 11.02 -14.54
CA SER A 53 -3.07 12.01 -13.56
C SER A 53 -4.58 12.14 -13.54
N VAL A 54 -5.22 12.18 -14.71
CA VAL A 54 -6.69 12.20 -14.83
C VAL A 54 -7.27 10.90 -14.27
N GLY A 55 -6.72 9.75 -14.63
CA GLY A 55 -7.18 8.44 -14.14
C GLY A 55 -7.11 8.33 -12.60
N VAL A 56 -5.99 8.74 -12.01
CA VAL A 56 -5.82 8.79 -10.55
C VAL A 56 -6.79 9.77 -9.93
N GLY A 57 -6.95 10.96 -10.50
CA GLY A 57 -7.92 11.97 -10.05
C GLY A 57 -9.35 11.43 -10.02
N CYS A 58 -9.78 10.75 -11.08
CA CYS A 58 -11.08 10.11 -11.15
C CYS A 58 -11.27 9.03 -10.05
N ILE A 59 -10.27 8.18 -9.83
CA ILE A 59 -10.33 7.15 -8.79
C ILE A 59 -10.43 7.78 -7.40
N VAL A 60 -9.67 8.84 -7.14
CA VAL A 60 -9.72 9.58 -5.86
C VAL A 60 -11.08 10.25 -5.67
N LEU A 61 -11.65 10.86 -6.71
CA LEU A 61 -13.00 11.45 -6.64
C LEU A 61 -14.07 10.39 -6.34
N VAL A 62 -14.05 9.25 -7.06
CA VAL A 62 -14.95 8.12 -6.80
C VAL A 62 -14.79 7.62 -5.35
N TYR A 63 -13.55 7.52 -4.87
CA TYR A 63 -13.28 7.16 -3.48
C TYR A 63 -13.89 8.15 -2.48
N ILE A 64 -13.71 9.45 -2.71
CA ILE A 64 -14.26 10.49 -1.82
C ILE A 64 -15.80 10.43 -1.80
N ILE A 65 -16.43 10.36 -2.98
CA ILE A 65 -17.89 10.24 -3.10
C ILE A 65 -18.38 8.99 -2.35
N PHE A 66 -17.73 7.84 -2.57
CA PHE A 66 -18.06 6.61 -1.86
C PHE A 66 -17.92 6.76 -0.33
N LYS A 67 -16.84 7.37 0.14
CA LYS A 67 -16.57 7.57 1.56
C LYS A 67 -17.58 8.50 2.22
N LEU A 68 -18.04 9.53 1.51
CA LEU A 68 -19.06 10.46 1.99
C LEU A 68 -20.47 9.83 1.96
N SER A 69 -20.78 9.04 0.95
CA SER A 69 -22.09 8.40 0.78
C SER A 69 -22.29 7.19 1.72
N ALA A 70 -21.21 6.52 2.10
CA ALA A 70 -21.26 5.33 2.94
C ALA A 70 -20.24 5.38 4.09
N PRO A 71 -20.33 6.35 5.03
CA PRO A 71 -19.34 6.53 6.09
C PRO A 71 -19.28 5.34 7.07
N SER A 72 -20.38 4.62 7.24
CA SER A 72 -20.49 3.43 8.10
C SER A 72 -20.29 2.11 7.35
N TRP A 73 -19.83 2.15 6.08
CA TRP A 73 -19.62 0.94 5.32
C TRP A 73 -18.56 0.04 5.97
N HIS A 74 -18.96 -1.18 6.25
CA HIS A 74 -18.09 -2.19 6.83
C HIS A 74 -18.34 -3.55 6.18
N LEU A 75 -17.26 -4.31 6.05
CA LEU A 75 -17.28 -5.65 5.51
C LEU A 75 -17.14 -6.66 6.64
N VAL A 76 -18.02 -7.65 6.62
CA VAL A 76 -17.87 -8.82 7.49
C VAL A 76 -16.70 -9.65 6.97
N TYR A 77 -15.67 -9.83 7.79
CA TYR A 77 -14.44 -10.52 7.44
C TYR A 77 -14.66 -11.87 6.73
N GLN A 78 -15.62 -12.69 7.20
CA GLN A 78 -15.89 -14.00 6.63
C GLN A 78 -16.44 -13.93 5.19
N LYS A 79 -17.25 -12.91 4.88
CA LYS A 79 -17.86 -12.72 3.55
C LYS A 79 -16.90 -12.05 2.55
N SER A 80 -15.87 -11.39 3.05
CA SER A 80 -14.94 -10.62 2.22
C SER A 80 -13.70 -11.40 1.76
N LYS A 81 -13.59 -12.70 2.09
CA LYS A 81 -12.41 -13.52 1.76
C LYS A 81 -12.08 -13.51 0.25
N ASN A 82 -13.08 -13.56 -0.60
CA ASN A 82 -12.90 -13.55 -2.05
C ASN A 82 -12.54 -12.18 -2.61
N LEU A 83 -12.70 -11.12 -1.80
CA LEU A 83 -12.41 -9.74 -2.20
C LEU A 83 -10.95 -9.35 -1.96
N PHE A 84 -10.19 -10.12 -1.18
CA PHE A 84 -8.79 -9.81 -0.87
C PHE A 84 -7.94 -9.67 -2.13
N PHE A 85 -8.02 -10.64 -3.04
CA PHE A 85 -7.24 -10.60 -4.28
C PHE A 85 -7.65 -9.44 -5.20
N PRO A 86 -8.94 -9.23 -5.58
CA PRO A 86 -9.30 -8.13 -6.46
C PRO A 86 -9.04 -6.75 -5.87
N PHE A 87 -9.29 -6.51 -4.57
CA PHE A 87 -8.95 -5.23 -3.95
C PHE A 87 -7.43 -5.05 -3.81
N GLY A 88 -6.69 -6.12 -3.57
CA GLY A 88 -5.24 -6.11 -3.65
C GLY A 88 -4.73 -5.70 -5.02
N LEU A 89 -5.27 -6.32 -6.09
CA LEU A 89 -4.91 -6.06 -7.48
C LEU A 89 -5.19 -4.60 -7.88
N LEU A 90 -6.39 -4.10 -7.60
CA LEU A 90 -6.77 -2.72 -7.93
C LEU A 90 -5.90 -1.69 -7.19
N GLY A 91 -5.67 -1.91 -5.88
CA GLY A 91 -4.78 -1.05 -5.12
C GLY A 91 -3.33 -1.12 -5.60
N GLY A 92 -2.89 -2.30 -6.04
CA GLY A 92 -1.57 -2.50 -6.65
C GLY A 92 -1.43 -1.76 -7.98
N ILE A 93 -2.40 -1.85 -8.88
CA ILE A 93 -2.39 -1.12 -10.17
C ILE A 93 -2.27 0.38 -9.91
N LEU A 94 -3.06 0.91 -8.99
CA LEU A 94 -3.02 2.33 -8.64
C LEU A 94 -1.65 2.72 -8.05
N GLN A 95 -1.08 1.89 -7.17
CA GLN A 95 0.26 2.09 -6.63
C GLN A 95 1.33 2.08 -7.71
N GLY A 96 1.29 1.11 -8.61
CA GLY A 96 2.29 0.98 -9.68
C GLY A 96 2.25 2.15 -10.66
N ALA A 97 1.05 2.65 -10.97
CA ALA A 97 0.83 3.73 -11.93
C ALA A 97 1.10 5.13 -11.33
N SER A 98 0.84 5.34 -10.03
CA SER A 98 0.86 6.68 -9.42
C SER A 98 1.63 6.79 -8.11
N GLY A 99 2.02 5.67 -7.52
CA GLY A 99 2.61 5.63 -6.18
C GLY A 99 1.60 5.77 -5.04
N ILE A 100 0.29 5.74 -5.31
CA ILE A 100 -0.79 5.95 -4.34
C ILE A 100 -1.72 4.74 -4.34
N SER A 101 -1.78 3.95 -3.26
CA SER A 101 -2.71 2.82 -3.11
C SER A 101 -3.75 3.03 -2.02
N ALA A 102 -3.55 4.02 -1.17
CA ALA A 102 -4.35 4.27 0.03
C ALA A 102 -5.88 4.29 -0.21
N PRO A 103 -6.42 4.93 -1.25
CA PRO A 103 -7.86 4.98 -1.47
C PRO A 103 -8.53 3.61 -1.55
N ILE A 104 -7.87 2.62 -2.08
CA ILE A 104 -8.41 1.26 -2.26
C ILE A 104 -7.98 0.34 -1.13
N SER A 105 -6.66 0.16 -0.95
CA SER A 105 -6.12 -0.87 -0.06
C SER A 105 -6.39 -0.59 1.41
N ILE A 106 -6.16 0.65 1.85
CA ILE A 106 -6.36 1.06 3.25
C ILE A 106 -7.86 1.06 3.56
N THR A 107 -8.70 1.55 2.64
CA THR A 107 -10.15 1.55 2.84
C THR A 107 -10.72 0.15 2.95
N PHE A 108 -10.27 -0.77 2.09
CA PHE A 108 -10.67 -2.18 2.16
C PHE A 108 -10.33 -2.80 3.51
N LEU A 109 -9.10 -2.67 3.98
CA LEU A 109 -8.71 -3.21 5.30
C LEU A 109 -9.41 -2.52 6.47
N ASN A 110 -9.57 -1.19 6.42
CA ASN A 110 -10.29 -0.43 7.46
C ASN A 110 -11.76 -0.82 7.56
N SER A 111 -12.39 -1.22 6.44
CA SER A 111 -13.79 -1.64 6.46
C SER A 111 -14.05 -2.89 7.30
N MET A 112 -13.02 -3.67 7.60
CA MET A 112 -13.10 -4.89 8.43
C MET A 112 -12.93 -4.62 9.92
N LYS A 113 -12.71 -3.37 10.35
CA LYS A 113 -12.51 -2.99 11.76
C LYS A 113 -11.45 -3.87 12.47
N LEU A 114 -10.34 -4.12 11.79
CA LEU A 114 -9.22 -4.89 12.34
C LEU A 114 -8.58 -4.14 13.52
N THR A 115 -7.94 -4.87 14.42
CA THR A 115 -7.08 -4.24 15.42
C THR A 115 -5.93 -3.49 14.71
N ARG A 116 -5.41 -2.45 15.35
CA ARG A 116 -4.33 -1.63 14.79
C ARG A 116 -3.12 -2.49 14.39
N GLU A 117 -2.74 -3.42 15.25
CA GLU A 117 -1.59 -4.30 15.04
C GLU A 117 -1.81 -5.22 13.83
N THR A 118 -3.01 -5.80 13.71
CA THR A 118 -3.38 -6.66 12.58
C THR A 118 -3.43 -5.88 11.27
N PHE A 119 -3.94 -4.65 11.32
CA PHE A 119 -3.95 -3.76 10.15
C PHE A 119 -2.51 -3.46 9.69
N ILE A 120 -1.63 -3.01 10.61
CA ILE A 120 -0.24 -2.64 10.28
C ILE A 120 0.51 -3.85 9.72
N SER A 121 0.43 -5.02 10.36
CA SER A 121 1.15 -6.21 9.89
C SER A 121 0.68 -6.66 8.52
N THR A 122 -0.62 -6.68 8.27
CA THR A 122 -1.20 -7.12 7.00
C THR A 122 -0.86 -6.16 5.86
N ILE A 123 -0.99 -4.84 6.09
CA ILE A 123 -0.67 -3.83 5.09
C ILE A 123 0.84 -3.79 4.80
N SER A 124 1.69 -4.10 5.78
CA SER A 124 3.14 -4.17 5.58
C SER A 124 3.53 -5.31 4.65
N VAL A 125 2.93 -6.51 4.80
CA VAL A 125 3.16 -7.62 3.86
C VAL A 125 2.71 -7.23 2.45
N TYR A 126 1.57 -6.58 2.34
CA TYR A 126 1.03 -6.09 1.08
C TYR A 126 2.00 -5.12 0.38
N PHE A 127 2.48 -4.11 1.08
CA PHE A 127 3.41 -3.12 0.52
C PHE A 127 4.78 -3.72 0.19
N MET A 128 5.27 -4.67 0.98
CA MET A 128 6.51 -5.38 0.66
C MET A 128 6.38 -6.17 -0.65
N MET A 129 5.29 -6.92 -0.81
CA MET A 129 5.05 -7.68 -2.03
C MET A 129 4.91 -6.76 -3.25
N MET A 130 4.18 -5.65 -3.13
CA MET A 130 4.09 -4.65 -4.20
C MET A 130 5.47 -4.11 -4.59
N SER A 131 6.28 -3.74 -3.61
CA SER A 131 7.63 -3.23 -3.89
C SER A 131 8.53 -4.28 -4.56
N PHE A 132 8.40 -5.54 -4.15
CA PHE A 132 9.15 -6.66 -4.74
C PHE A 132 8.79 -6.85 -6.23
N PHE A 133 7.51 -6.81 -6.58
CA PHE A 133 7.05 -6.95 -7.96
C PHE A 133 7.26 -5.68 -8.80
N GLN A 134 7.23 -4.51 -8.19
CA GLN A 134 7.41 -3.23 -8.87
C GLN A 134 8.88 -2.96 -9.20
N ALA A 135 9.82 -3.36 -8.33
CA ALA A 135 11.23 -3.05 -8.47
C ALA A 135 11.83 -3.50 -9.82
N PRO A 136 11.60 -4.74 -10.32
CA PRO A 136 12.10 -5.17 -11.63
C PRO A 136 11.60 -4.28 -12.78
N GLY A 137 10.31 -3.89 -12.74
CA GLY A 137 9.74 -2.99 -13.75
C GLY A 137 10.39 -1.62 -13.75
N LEU A 138 10.60 -1.03 -12.59
CA LEU A 138 11.26 0.27 -12.45
C LEU A 138 12.72 0.23 -12.91
N ILE A 139 13.42 -0.87 -12.69
CA ILE A 139 14.79 -1.07 -13.18
C ILE A 139 14.78 -1.20 -14.70
N TYR A 140 13.91 -2.03 -15.25
CA TYR A 140 13.81 -2.29 -16.69
C TYR A 140 13.50 -1.01 -17.49
N TYR A 141 12.56 -0.20 -17.02
CA TYR A 141 12.19 1.07 -17.65
C TYR A 141 13.11 2.24 -17.25
N LYS A 142 14.22 1.99 -16.56
CA LYS A 142 15.23 3.00 -16.17
C LYS A 142 14.68 4.15 -15.32
N PHE A 143 13.61 3.91 -14.54
CA PHE A 143 13.08 4.88 -13.59
C PHE A 143 13.94 5.03 -12.32
N LEU A 144 14.93 4.14 -12.09
CA LEU A 144 15.84 4.17 -10.95
C LEU A 144 17.21 4.69 -11.39
N GLY A 145 17.40 6.03 -11.31
CA GLY A 145 18.71 6.66 -11.43
C GLY A 145 19.45 6.73 -10.09
N TYR A 146 20.78 6.95 -10.12
CA TYR A 146 21.60 7.05 -8.92
C TYR A 146 21.12 8.18 -7.99
N ASP A 147 20.73 9.33 -8.54
CA ASP A 147 20.18 10.45 -7.77
C ASP A 147 18.92 10.08 -7.02
N ILE A 148 18.01 9.32 -7.67
CA ILE A 148 16.76 8.86 -7.07
C ILE A 148 17.03 7.88 -5.94
N ILE A 149 18.03 7.01 -6.09
CA ILE A 149 18.44 6.05 -5.05
C ILE A 149 18.97 6.82 -3.83
N PHE A 150 19.85 7.80 -4.04
CA PHE A 150 20.42 8.61 -2.96
C PHE A 150 19.34 9.37 -2.19
N ILE A 151 18.45 10.08 -2.88
CA ILE A 151 17.31 10.78 -2.28
C ILE A 151 16.41 9.79 -1.52
N SER A 152 16.17 8.61 -2.08
CA SER A 152 15.35 7.58 -1.43
C SER A 152 15.98 7.08 -0.12
N LEU A 153 17.30 6.96 -0.05
CA LEU A 153 18.00 6.59 1.20
C LEU A 153 17.86 7.68 2.27
N ILE A 154 18.03 8.95 1.90
CA ILE A 154 17.83 10.07 2.84
C ILE A 154 16.38 10.05 3.37
N CYS A 155 15.39 9.94 2.49
CA CYS A 155 13.99 9.84 2.89
C CYS A 155 13.74 8.64 3.82
N THR A 156 14.39 7.51 3.57
CA THR A 156 14.27 6.33 4.44
C THR A 156 14.79 6.60 5.84
N CYS A 157 15.96 7.24 5.96
CA CYS A 157 16.52 7.61 7.26
C CYS A 157 15.57 8.51 8.06
N VAL A 158 15.00 9.53 7.41
CA VAL A 158 14.02 10.44 8.05
C VAL A 158 12.78 9.68 8.50
N LEU A 159 12.24 8.79 7.66
CA LEU A 159 11.07 7.98 8.00
C LEU A 159 11.34 7.04 9.18
N LEU A 160 12.47 6.34 9.18
CA LEU A 160 12.83 5.42 10.27
C LEU A 160 13.03 6.15 11.60
N LEU A 161 13.61 7.34 11.58
CA LEU A 161 13.78 8.18 12.77
C LEU A 161 12.44 8.75 13.29
N SER A 162 11.50 9.05 12.40
CA SER A 162 10.18 9.58 12.79
C SER A 162 9.21 8.50 13.31
N MET A 163 9.39 7.23 12.94
CA MET A 163 8.51 6.13 13.37
C MET A 163 8.34 6.00 14.90
N PRO A 164 9.42 5.97 15.71
CA PRO A 164 9.28 5.86 17.17
C PRO A 164 8.61 7.08 17.79
N ILE A 165 8.79 8.27 17.20
CA ILE A 165 8.13 9.50 17.64
C ILE A 165 6.62 9.37 17.41
N GLY A 166 6.19 8.97 16.21
CA GLY A 166 4.78 8.74 15.91
C GLY A 166 4.16 7.66 16.80
N ALA A 167 4.89 6.58 17.08
CA ALA A 167 4.41 5.54 17.98
C ALA A 167 4.20 6.02 19.42
N ARG A 168 5.05 6.91 19.94
CA ARG A 168 4.91 7.54 21.27
C ARG A 168 3.69 8.46 21.32
N ILE A 169 3.52 9.32 20.31
CA ILE A 169 2.37 10.24 20.24
C ILE A 169 1.05 9.47 20.28
N VAL A 170 0.93 8.42 19.46
CA VAL A 170 -0.30 7.61 19.45
C VAL A 170 -0.56 6.92 20.77
N LYS A 171 0.47 6.45 21.49
CA LYS A 171 0.28 5.88 22.84
C LYS A 171 -0.25 6.91 23.83
N SER A 172 0.16 8.18 23.73
CA SER A 172 -0.31 9.24 24.62
C SER A 172 -1.74 9.72 24.29
N MET A 173 -2.23 9.47 23.07
CA MET A 173 -3.60 9.83 22.65
C MET A 173 -4.63 8.72 22.91
N SER A 174 -4.18 7.52 23.28
CA SER A 174 -5.00 6.32 23.54
C SER A 174 -5.31 6.15 25.03
N VAL A 175 -5.59 7.25 25.74
CA VAL A 175 -6.10 7.23 27.12
C VAL A 175 -7.58 7.54 27.12
#